data_60a025bfe9bd995315f57da05c200530
#
_entry.id   60a025bfe9bd995315f57da05c200530
#
_cell.length_a   1.000
_cell.length_b   1.000
_cell.length_c   1.000
_cell.angle_alpha   90.00
_cell.angle_beta   90.00
_cell.angle_gamma   90.00
#
_symmetry.space_group_name_H-M   'P 1'
#
loop_
_entity.id
_entity.type
_entity.pdbx_description
1 polymer ?
#
loop_
_entity_poly.entity_id
_entity_poly.type
_entity_poly.pdbx_seq_one_letter_code
_entity_poly.pdbx_strand_id
1 'polypeptide(L)'
;MNENIDLTKILKNCPQGTKLYSSTFGQVEFQYIKSNPMYPIVIKLENGVIESIASDGKIINDYNGECIIFPSKDQRDWSKFTAPWYKKDKFDPKTLKAFDKIIARVEGGIWFCELLYFIGEGRNIVKGLASYYNYCVPYNEETEHLIGTTDEAPEYYRYWED
;
A
#
# COMPACT_ATOMS: atom_id res chain seq x y z
N MET A 1 15.87 -11.66 7.70
CA MET A 1 16.23 -10.97 6.43
C MET A 1 15.38 -9.70 6.41
N ASN A 2 16.01 -8.53 6.55
CA ASN A 2 15.27 -7.27 6.42
C ASN A 2 14.93 -7.10 4.94
N GLU A 3 13.67 -7.29 4.58
CA GLU A 3 13.17 -6.82 3.29
C GLU A 3 13.54 -5.35 3.18
N ASN A 4 14.12 -4.96 2.03
CA ASN A 4 14.48 -3.57 1.75
C ASN A 4 13.21 -2.73 1.77
N ILE A 5 12.94 -2.07 2.89
CA ILE A 5 11.78 -1.19 3.05
C ILE A 5 11.99 0.01 2.13
N ASP A 6 11.05 0.26 1.25
CA ASP A 6 11.02 1.43 0.39
C ASP A 6 10.10 2.49 1.00
N LEU A 7 10.70 3.43 1.73
CA LEU A 7 9.98 4.51 2.39
C LEU A 7 9.31 5.48 1.40
N THR A 8 9.75 5.52 0.15
CA THR A 8 9.08 6.37 -0.85
C THR A 8 7.65 5.91 -1.12
N LYS A 9 7.39 4.60 -1.04
CA LYS A 9 6.04 4.04 -1.16
C LYS A 9 5.19 4.36 0.06
N ILE A 10 5.76 4.20 1.26
CA ILE A 10 5.06 4.47 2.53
C ILE A 10 4.73 5.95 2.67
N LEU A 11 5.65 6.84 2.28
CA LEU A 11 5.52 8.30 2.41
C LEU A 11 4.88 8.97 1.18
N LYS A 12 4.48 8.23 0.15
CA LYS A 12 3.95 8.76 -1.12
C LYS A 12 2.81 9.78 -0.93
N ASN A 13 1.90 9.50 -0.01
CA ASN A 13 0.76 10.36 0.29
C ASN A 13 0.87 11.02 1.67
N CYS A 14 2.05 11.01 2.26
CA CYS A 14 2.30 11.63 3.56
C CYS A 14 2.10 13.15 3.46
N PRO A 15 1.25 13.75 4.29
CA PRO A 15 1.09 15.21 4.32
C PRO A 15 2.40 15.91 4.66
N GLN A 16 2.69 17.01 3.96
CA GLN A 16 3.80 17.88 4.31
C GLN A 16 3.66 18.37 5.76
N GLY A 17 4.77 18.43 6.48
CA GLY A 17 4.80 18.81 7.90
C GLY A 17 4.50 17.65 8.87
N THR A 18 4.23 16.44 8.35
CA THR A 18 4.08 15.26 9.21
C THR A 18 5.35 15.04 10.04
N LYS A 19 5.17 14.92 11.34
CA LYS A 19 6.26 14.69 12.29
C LYS A 19 6.70 13.25 12.21
N LEU A 20 7.99 13.06 11.98
CA LEU A 20 8.70 11.79 12.01
C LEU A 20 9.84 11.88 13.04
N TYR A 21 10.49 10.78 13.31
CA TYR A 21 11.63 10.71 14.21
C TYR A 21 12.88 10.25 13.48
N SER A 22 13.98 10.92 13.70
CA SER A 22 15.30 10.49 13.24
C SER A 22 16.18 10.08 14.42
N SER A 23 16.86 8.93 14.31
CA SER A 23 17.87 8.53 15.31
C SER A 23 19.05 9.48 15.39
N THR A 24 19.33 10.22 14.31
CA THR A 24 20.46 11.16 14.21
C THR A 24 20.06 12.60 14.53
N PHE A 25 18.87 13.02 14.07
CA PHE A 25 18.47 14.44 14.13
C PHE A 25 17.35 14.73 15.15
N GLY A 26 16.84 13.69 15.84
CA GLY A 26 15.68 13.86 16.71
C GLY A 26 14.37 13.98 15.95
N GLN A 27 13.50 14.90 16.37
CA GLN A 27 12.24 15.15 15.66
C GLN A 27 12.49 15.87 14.34
N VAL A 28 11.83 15.39 13.27
CA VAL A 28 11.93 15.96 11.92
C VAL A 28 10.54 16.08 11.32
N GLU A 29 10.41 16.91 10.29
CA GLU A 29 9.15 17.07 9.54
C GLU A 29 9.34 16.56 8.11
N PHE A 30 8.48 15.65 7.66
CA PHE A 30 8.41 15.26 6.26
C PHE A 30 8.01 16.46 5.40
N GLN A 31 8.70 16.68 4.28
CA GLN A 31 8.39 17.76 3.37
C GLN A 31 7.74 17.25 2.09
N TYR A 32 8.45 16.45 1.31
CA TYR A 32 7.95 15.87 0.06
C TYR A 32 8.91 14.78 -0.44
N ILE A 33 8.46 14.08 -1.48
CA ILE A 33 9.30 13.15 -2.25
C ILE A 33 9.66 13.85 -3.57
N LYS A 34 10.96 13.95 -3.86
CA LYS A 34 11.46 14.52 -5.12
C LYS A 34 11.83 13.41 -6.12
N SER A 35 11.91 13.77 -7.39
CA SER A 35 12.26 12.84 -8.49
C SER A 35 13.74 12.44 -8.53
N ASN A 36 14.51 12.63 -7.45
CA ASN A 36 15.89 12.19 -7.35
C ASN A 36 15.93 10.71 -6.96
N PRO A 37 16.49 9.79 -7.78
CA PRO A 37 16.46 8.36 -7.48
C PRO A 37 17.35 7.97 -6.28
N MET A 38 18.36 8.77 -5.96
CA MET A 38 19.32 8.43 -4.91
C MET A 38 18.86 8.88 -3.51
N TYR A 39 18.32 10.11 -3.39
CA TYR A 39 17.88 10.71 -2.13
C TYR A 39 16.51 11.37 -2.32
N PRO A 40 15.47 10.58 -2.51
CA PRO A 40 14.14 11.09 -2.86
C PRO A 40 13.38 11.75 -1.70
N ILE A 41 13.65 11.35 -0.45
CA ILE A 41 12.87 11.80 0.70
C ILE A 41 13.46 13.10 1.24
N VAL A 42 12.64 14.13 1.34
CA VAL A 42 13.05 15.44 1.87
C VAL A 42 12.42 15.65 3.23
N ILE A 43 13.25 15.95 4.22
CA ILE A 43 12.84 16.26 5.59
C ILE A 43 13.37 17.64 6.03
N LYS A 44 12.71 18.24 7.00
CA LYS A 44 13.13 19.46 7.66
C LYS A 44 13.47 19.18 9.11
N LEU A 45 14.63 19.60 9.53
CA LEU A 45 15.09 19.47 10.91
C LEU A 45 14.47 20.57 11.79
N GLU A 46 14.52 20.41 13.11
CA GLU A 46 14.00 21.42 14.07
C GLU A 46 14.69 22.79 13.92
N ASN A 47 15.96 22.82 13.54
CA ASN A 47 16.71 24.07 13.27
C ASN A 47 16.40 24.69 11.90
N GLY A 48 15.45 24.13 11.13
CA GLY A 48 15.02 24.61 9.82
C GLY A 48 15.87 24.11 8.64
N VAL A 49 16.93 23.37 8.88
CA VAL A 49 17.77 22.78 7.82
C VAL A 49 16.96 21.72 7.06
N ILE A 50 17.14 21.69 5.74
CA ILE A 50 16.53 20.72 4.84
C ILE A 50 17.55 19.64 4.50
N GLU A 51 17.17 18.39 4.76
CA GLU A 51 17.98 17.21 4.46
C GLU A 51 17.29 16.27 3.47
N SER A 52 18.10 15.49 2.76
CA SER A 52 17.61 14.51 1.79
C SER A 52 18.08 13.11 2.19
N ILE A 53 17.13 12.18 2.23
CA ILE A 53 17.30 10.82 2.72
C ILE A 53 17.07 9.83 1.59
N ALA A 54 17.79 8.73 1.56
CA ALA A 54 17.61 7.64 0.61
C ALA A 54 16.26 6.93 0.79
N SER A 55 15.82 6.18 -0.21
CA SER A 55 14.55 5.44 -0.19
C SER A 55 14.46 4.40 0.93
N ASP A 56 15.59 3.87 1.37
CA ASP A 56 15.70 2.94 2.50
C ASP A 56 15.89 3.64 3.87
N GLY A 57 15.78 4.96 3.91
CA GLY A 57 15.88 5.77 5.11
C GLY A 57 17.31 6.07 5.57
N LYS A 58 18.32 5.83 4.73
CA LYS A 58 19.74 6.10 5.06
C LYS A 58 20.16 7.51 4.67
N ILE A 59 21.22 7.99 5.32
CA ILE A 59 21.83 9.29 5.02
C ILE A 59 22.90 9.17 3.92
N ILE A 60 23.17 10.28 3.22
CA ILE A 60 24.02 10.38 2.02
C ILE A 60 25.42 9.75 2.16
N ASN A 61 26.02 9.80 3.31
CA ASN A 61 27.44 9.45 3.50
C ASN A 61 27.66 8.08 4.15
N ASP A 62 26.60 7.30 4.34
CA ASP A 62 26.72 6.00 5.00
C ASP A 62 26.00 4.90 4.23
N TYR A 63 26.67 4.37 3.21
CA TYR A 63 26.15 3.26 2.39
C TYR A 63 25.91 1.96 3.19
N ASN A 64 26.62 1.81 4.30
CA ASN A 64 26.48 0.66 5.20
C ASN A 64 25.66 1.01 6.45
N GLY A 65 25.15 2.24 6.54
CA GLY A 65 24.35 2.72 7.64
C GLY A 65 22.99 2.04 7.74
N GLU A 66 22.41 2.18 8.91
CA GLU A 66 21.03 1.75 9.16
C GLU A 66 20.02 2.83 8.75
N CYS A 67 18.75 2.45 8.62
CA CYS A 67 17.67 3.40 8.50
C CYS A 67 17.66 4.35 9.71
N ILE A 68 17.66 5.66 9.44
CA ILE A 68 17.66 6.68 10.50
C ILE A 68 16.33 7.40 10.67
N ILE A 69 15.33 7.11 9.81
CA ILE A 69 14.00 7.74 9.83
C ILE A 69 12.95 6.72 10.24
N PHE A 70 12.11 7.10 11.19
CA PHE A 70 11.10 6.25 11.82
C PHE A 70 9.78 6.99 11.96
N PRO A 71 8.65 6.27 12.08
CA PRO A 71 7.33 6.88 12.33
C PRO A 71 7.30 7.74 13.59
N SER A 72 7.90 7.28 14.67
CA SER A 72 8.03 8.02 15.93
C SER A 72 9.23 7.52 16.73
N LYS A 73 9.53 8.16 17.86
CA LYS A 73 10.59 7.72 18.77
C LYS A 73 10.35 6.30 19.30
N ASP A 74 9.09 5.96 19.55
CA ASP A 74 8.69 4.69 20.18
C ASP A 74 8.33 3.62 19.14
N GLN A 75 8.00 4.02 17.89
CA GLN A 75 7.72 3.12 16.78
C GLN A 75 8.84 3.23 15.75
N ARG A 76 9.77 2.28 15.78
CA ARG A 76 10.95 2.25 14.89
C ARG A 76 10.88 1.15 13.82
N ASP A 77 9.75 0.49 13.69
CA ASP A 77 9.54 -0.58 12.74
C ASP A 77 8.48 -0.19 11.72
N TRP A 78 8.91 0.21 10.53
CA TRP A 78 8.02 0.58 9.44
C TRP A 78 7.13 -0.58 8.96
N SER A 79 7.56 -1.84 9.14
CA SER A 79 6.77 -3.01 8.74
C SER A 79 5.51 -3.20 9.60
N LYS A 80 5.53 -2.66 10.82
CA LYS A 80 4.42 -2.69 11.78
C LYS A 80 3.66 -1.37 11.85
N PHE A 81 4.06 -0.38 11.05
CA PHE A 81 3.45 0.94 11.07
C PHE A 81 2.38 1.04 9.98
N THR A 82 1.14 1.20 10.42
CA THR A 82 0.04 1.54 9.52
C THR A 82 -0.05 3.06 9.43
N ALA A 83 0.49 3.62 8.35
CA ALA A 83 0.47 5.06 8.12
C ALA A 83 -0.96 5.54 7.84
N PRO A 84 -1.48 6.57 8.55
CA PRO A 84 -2.82 7.10 8.31
C PRO A 84 -3.03 7.63 6.88
N TRP A 85 -1.95 8.04 6.23
CA TRP A 85 -1.91 8.54 4.84
C TRP A 85 -1.62 7.45 3.80
N TYR A 86 -1.27 6.24 4.25
CA TYR A 86 -0.94 5.14 3.34
C TYR A 86 -2.23 4.62 2.70
N LYS A 87 -2.46 5.03 1.47
CA LYS A 87 -3.44 4.37 0.63
C LYS A 87 -2.69 3.26 -0.12
N LYS A 88 -3.04 2.02 0.13
CA LYS A 88 -2.64 0.91 -0.75
C LYS A 88 -3.00 1.32 -2.18
N ASP A 89 -2.11 1.12 -3.14
CA ASP A 89 -2.50 1.25 -4.55
C ASP A 89 -3.68 0.31 -4.78
N LYS A 90 -4.73 0.78 -5.48
CA LYS A 90 -5.92 -0.05 -5.70
C LYS A 90 -5.53 -1.40 -6.29
N PHE A 91 -6.22 -2.42 -5.89
CA PHE A 91 -6.04 -3.76 -6.41
C PHE A 91 -6.27 -3.78 -7.92
N ASP A 92 -5.29 -4.33 -8.66
CA ASP A 92 -5.44 -4.56 -10.10
C ASP A 92 -5.93 -6.00 -10.33
N PRO A 93 -7.17 -6.20 -10.80
CA PRO A 93 -7.71 -7.53 -11.07
C PRO A 93 -6.91 -8.30 -12.13
N LYS A 94 -6.14 -7.63 -13.00
CA LYS A 94 -5.26 -8.28 -13.99
C LYS A 94 -4.09 -9.05 -13.36
N THR A 95 -3.84 -8.85 -12.08
CA THR A 95 -2.85 -9.65 -11.34
C THR A 95 -3.33 -11.06 -11.03
N LEU A 96 -4.64 -11.30 -11.08
CA LEU A 96 -5.23 -12.61 -10.91
C LEU A 96 -4.99 -13.49 -12.14
N LYS A 97 -4.80 -14.78 -11.89
CA LYS A 97 -4.57 -15.80 -12.92
C LYS A 97 -5.75 -16.77 -12.98
N ALA A 98 -5.90 -17.45 -14.12
CA ALA A 98 -6.86 -18.52 -14.24
C ALA A 98 -6.66 -19.57 -13.11
N PHE A 99 -7.76 -20.01 -12.52
CA PHE A 99 -7.86 -20.92 -11.38
C PHE A 99 -7.45 -20.35 -10.03
N ASP A 100 -7.12 -19.07 -9.94
CA ASP A 100 -7.02 -18.43 -8.63
C ASP A 100 -8.38 -18.50 -7.91
N LYS A 101 -8.32 -18.74 -6.60
CA LYS A 101 -9.51 -18.71 -5.75
C LYS A 101 -9.90 -17.26 -5.52
N ILE A 102 -11.12 -16.92 -5.87
CA ILE A 102 -11.69 -15.58 -5.77
C ILE A 102 -12.99 -15.59 -4.98
N ILE A 103 -13.38 -14.41 -4.54
CA ILE A 103 -14.75 -14.15 -4.08
C ILE A 103 -15.37 -13.21 -5.11
N ALA A 104 -16.51 -13.60 -5.66
CA ALA A 104 -17.15 -12.87 -6.75
C ALA A 104 -18.64 -12.65 -6.49
N ARG A 105 -19.21 -11.55 -7.01
CA ARG A 105 -20.63 -11.25 -6.93
C ARG A 105 -21.17 -10.59 -8.19
N VAL A 106 -22.48 -10.76 -8.43
CA VAL A 106 -23.24 -9.89 -9.32
C VAL A 106 -23.60 -8.60 -8.58
N GLU A 107 -23.91 -7.55 -9.33
CA GLU A 107 -24.33 -6.27 -8.75
C GLU A 107 -25.56 -6.47 -7.83
N GLY A 108 -25.47 -5.94 -6.60
CA GLY A 108 -26.52 -6.11 -5.58
C GLY A 108 -26.67 -7.51 -5.01
N GLY A 109 -25.85 -8.47 -5.44
CA GLY A 109 -25.89 -9.86 -4.95
C GLY A 109 -24.97 -10.12 -3.75
N ILE A 110 -25.05 -11.35 -3.24
CA ILE A 110 -24.11 -11.83 -2.21
C ILE A 110 -22.79 -12.28 -2.85
N TRP A 111 -21.76 -12.34 -2.05
CA TRP A 111 -20.44 -12.83 -2.46
C TRP A 111 -20.39 -14.36 -2.43
N PHE A 112 -19.84 -14.95 -3.47
CA PHE A 112 -19.61 -16.39 -3.62
C PHE A 112 -18.12 -16.68 -3.76
N CYS A 113 -17.68 -17.80 -3.16
CA CYS A 113 -16.36 -18.33 -3.43
C CYS A 113 -16.36 -19.06 -4.77
N GLU A 114 -15.40 -18.75 -5.64
CA GLU A 114 -15.33 -19.28 -7.02
C GLU A 114 -13.86 -19.45 -7.42
N LEU A 115 -13.62 -20.19 -8.51
CA LEU A 115 -12.34 -20.21 -9.21
C LEU A 115 -12.44 -19.32 -10.44
N LEU A 116 -11.47 -18.45 -10.61
CA LEU A 116 -11.40 -17.55 -11.75
C LEU A 116 -11.12 -18.34 -13.04
N TYR A 117 -11.89 -18.08 -14.09
CA TYR A 117 -11.58 -18.58 -15.42
C TYR A 117 -10.85 -17.52 -16.25
N PHE A 118 -11.43 -16.30 -16.38
CA PHE A 118 -10.77 -15.12 -16.96
C PHE A 118 -11.45 -13.82 -16.51
N ILE A 119 -10.74 -12.72 -16.70
CA ILE A 119 -11.26 -11.36 -16.57
C ILE A 119 -11.35 -10.77 -17.98
N GLY A 120 -12.54 -10.33 -18.37
CA GLY A 120 -12.81 -9.74 -19.69
C GLY A 120 -12.19 -8.33 -19.82
N GLU A 121 -12.04 -7.88 -21.06
CA GLU A 121 -11.71 -6.50 -21.36
C GLU A 121 -12.96 -5.62 -21.16
N GLY A 122 -12.82 -4.58 -20.34
CA GLY A 122 -13.91 -3.66 -19.99
C GLY A 122 -14.35 -3.78 -18.54
N ARG A 123 -15.20 -2.85 -18.09
CA ARG A 123 -15.71 -2.85 -16.72
C ARG A 123 -16.60 -4.05 -16.49
N ASN A 124 -16.26 -4.87 -15.51
CA ASN A 124 -17.18 -5.79 -14.84
C ASN A 124 -17.52 -7.10 -15.58
N ILE A 125 -16.56 -7.72 -16.25
CA ILE A 125 -16.76 -9.09 -16.74
C ILE A 125 -15.75 -10.01 -16.07
N VAL A 126 -16.20 -10.69 -15.03
CA VAL A 126 -15.45 -11.74 -14.35
C VAL A 126 -16.12 -13.07 -14.68
N LYS A 127 -15.42 -13.97 -15.33
CA LYS A 127 -15.87 -15.35 -15.57
C LYS A 127 -15.26 -16.26 -14.52
N GLY A 128 -16.10 -16.79 -13.63
CA GLY A 128 -15.78 -17.95 -12.79
C GLY A 128 -16.03 -19.25 -13.56
N LEU A 129 -15.75 -20.39 -12.97
CA LEU A 129 -16.03 -21.69 -13.61
C LEU A 129 -17.52 -21.90 -13.80
N ALA A 130 -18.34 -21.51 -12.83
CA ALA A 130 -19.80 -21.73 -12.89
C ALA A 130 -20.55 -20.58 -13.56
N SER A 131 -20.21 -19.32 -13.31
CA SER A 131 -21.02 -18.17 -13.68
C SER A 131 -20.20 -16.95 -14.11
N TYR A 132 -20.92 -15.91 -14.56
CA TYR A 132 -20.38 -14.57 -14.78
C TYR A 132 -20.73 -13.66 -13.62
N TYR A 133 -19.82 -12.78 -13.27
CA TYR A 133 -19.92 -11.84 -12.14
C TYR A 133 -19.53 -10.43 -12.59
N ASN A 134 -20.00 -9.42 -11.85
CA ASN A 134 -19.62 -8.04 -12.07
C ASN A 134 -18.33 -7.67 -11.34
N TYR A 135 -18.12 -8.24 -10.16
CA TYR A 135 -17.01 -7.90 -9.28
C TYR A 135 -16.32 -9.16 -8.78
N CYS A 136 -15.01 -9.09 -8.57
CA CYS A 136 -14.26 -10.11 -7.84
C CYS A 136 -13.13 -9.49 -7.03
N VAL A 137 -12.76 -10.19 -5.97
CA VAL A 137 -11.61 -9.92 -5.13
C VAL A 137 -10.85 -11.23 -4.89
N PRO A 138 -9.54 -11.22 -4.62
CA PRO A 138 -8.82 -12.44 -4.26
C PRO A 138 -9.40 -13.02 -2.96
N TYR A 139 -9.42 -14.33 -2.83
CA TYR A 139 -9.73 -15.00 -1.56
C TYR A 139 -8.52 -14.94 -0.64
N ASN A 140 -8.62 -14.24 0.48
CA ASN A 140 -7.59 -14.15 1.52
C ASN A 140 -8.23 -13.79 2.86
N GLU A 141 -7.41 -13.64 3.92
CA GLU A 141 -7.86 -13.30 5.27
C GLU A 141 -8.63 -11.97 5.35
N GLU A 142 -8.35 -11.01 4.45
CA GLU A 142 -9.04 -9.71 4.41
C GLU A 142 -10.42 -9.78 3.74
N THR A 143 -10.71 -10.81 2.95
CA THR A 143 -11.89 -10.89 2.09
C THR A 143 -12.79 -12.10 2.37
N GLU A 144 -12.30 -13.16 3.02
CA GLU A 144 -13.06 -14.39 3.24
C GLU A 144 -14.38 -14.17 4.02
N HIS A 145 -14.40 -13.16 4.91
CA HIS A 145 -15.60 -12.80 5.67
C HIS A 145 -16.76 -12.29 4.82
N LEU A 146 -16.51 -11.88 3.57
CA LEU A 146 -17.54 -11.40 2.64
C LEU A 146 -18.45 -12.52 2.16
N ILE A 147 -18.00 -13.79 2.16
CA ILE A 147 -18.77 -14.93 1.61
C ILE A 147 -20.16 -15.02 2.26
N GLY A 148 -21.21 -15.04 1.42
CA GLY A 148 -22.59 -15.10 1.85
C GLY A 148 -23.18 -13.76 2.31
N THR A 149 -22.43 -12.67 2.28
CA THR A 149 -22.89 -11.33 2.66
C THR A 149 -23.11 -10.43 1.44
N THR A 150 -23.76 -9.29 1.67
CA THR A 150 -23.87 -8.18 0.70
C THR A 150 -22.93 -7.03 1.08
N ASP A 151 -22.06 -7.23 2.06
CA ASP A 151 -21.16 -6.19 2.57
C ASP A 151 -20.23 -5.68 1.46
N GLU A 152 -19.78 -4.44 1.62
CA GLU A 152 -18.83 -3.86 0.69
C GLU A 152 -17.43 -4.47 0.90
N ALA A 153 -16.76 -4.77 -0.21
CA ALA A 153 -15.36 -5.16 -0.16
C ALA A 153 -14.52 -3.99 0.41
N PRO A 154 -13.39 -4.28 1.09
CA PRO A 154 -12.46 -3.25 1.52
C PRO A 154 -12.11 -2.29 0.36
N GLU A 155 -12.02 -0.98 0.64
CA GLU A 155 -11.82 0.08 -0.37
C GLU A 155 -10.67 -0.25 -1.34
N TYR A 156 -9.61 -0.82 -0.84
CA TYR A 156 -8.45 -1.25 -1.62
C TYR A 156 -8.79 -2.20 -2.78
N TYR A 157 -9.79 -3.07 -2.61
CA TYR A 157 -10.20 -4.05 -3.61
C TYR A 157 -11.26 -3.54 -4.58
N ARG A 158 -11.86 -2.37 -4.34
CA ARG A 158 -12.95 -1.82 -5.13
C ARG A 158 -12.45 -1.11 -6.39
N TYR A 159 -11.76 -1.84 -7.30
CA TYR A 159 -11.23 -1.32 -8.57
C TYR A 159 -12.32 -0.85 -9.54
N TRP A 160 -13.57 -1.20 -9.29
CA TRP A 160 -14.74 -0.84 -10.11
C TRP A 160 -15.31 0.54 -9.79
N GLU A 161 -14.82 1.24 -8.80
CA GLU A 161 -15.30 2.56 -8.39
C GLU A 161 -14.54 3.73 -9.02
N ASP A 162 -13.69 3.49 -10.04
CA ASP A 162 -12.91 4.53 -10.75
C ASP A 162 -13.66 5.11 -11.94
#